data_296fecc1ac91d3e01017566b7b697e01
#
_entry.id   296fecc1ac91d3e01017566b7b697e01
#
_cell.length_a   1.000
_cell.length_b   1.000
_cell.length_c   1.000
_cell.angle_alpha   90.00
_cell.angle_beta   90.00
_cell.angle_gamma   90.00
#
_symmetry.space_group_name_H-M   'P 1'
#
loop_
_entity.id
_entity.type
_entity.pdbx_description
1 polymer ?
#
loop_
_entity_poly.entity_id
_entity_poly.type
_entity_poly.pdbx_seq_one_letter_code
_entity_poly.pdbx_strand_id
1 'polypeptide(L)'
;NQNWRHLDAYDVLSMPDAWEYPWFAAWDLAFHTVVFAHIDPEYAKYQLAVMLREWYMHPNGALPAYEWSFDDRNPPVHAWAALRVFEIDGSRDFTFLQGVFHKLLINFTWWVNRVDAQGNNVFEGGFLGLDNIGPIDRTHVPAGCRIEQADGTAWMAFYCLQMLRIAMRLAAKDPAYRSMMLKFLEHFSGITDGVADAGMWD
;
A
#
# COMPACT_ATOMS: atom_id res chain seq x y z
N ASN A 1 -0.94 -21.25 -5.24
CA ASN A 1 0.06 -20.41 -5.87
C ASN A 1 1.46 -20.76 -5.38
N GLN A 2 2.39 -21.06 -6.31
CA GLN A 2 3.74 -21.52 -5.93
C GLN A 2 4.57 -20.42 -5.27
N ASN A 3 4.28 -19.15 -5.57
CA ASN A 3 4.99 -17.99 -5.03
C ASN A 3 4.57 -17.63 -3.59
N TRP A 4 3.37 -18.05 -3.18
CA TRP A 4 2.76 -17.70 -1.89
C TRP A 4 2.66 -18.88 -0.91
N ARG A 5 3.70 -19.74 -0.87
CA ARG A 5 3.72 -20.95 -0.03
C ARG A 5 3.73 -20.68 1.48
N HIS A 6 4.10 -19.47 1.89
CA HIS A 6 4.14 -19.04 3.29
C HIS A 6 2.78 -18.54 3.79
N LEU A 7 1.84 -18.24 2.88
CA LEU A 7 0.55 -17.66 3.21
C LEU A 7 -0.30 -18.63 4.04
N ASP A 8 -0.78 -18.14 5.17
CA ASP A 8 -1.71 -18.83 6.06
C ASP A 8 -2.84 -17.87 6.45
N ALA A 9 -3.94 -17.94 5.72
CA ALA A 9 -5.08 -17.03 5.83
C ALA A 9 -6.16 -17.60 6.77
N TYR A 10 -5.82 -17.87 8.02
CA TYR A 10 -6.76 -18.38 9.01
C TYR A 10 -7.41 -17.29 9.90
N ASP A 11 -6.90 -16.07 9.84
CA ASP A 11 -7.45 -14.96 10.60
C ASP A 11 -8.80 -14.48 10.05
N VAL A 12 -9.62 -13.91 10.92
CA VAL A 12 -10.85 -13.23 10.52
C VAL A 12 -10.51 -11.84 10.02
N LEU A 13 -10.65 -11.62 8.73
CA LEU A 13 -10.38 -10.35 8.07
C LEU A 13 -11.67 -9.64 7.68
N SER A 14 -11.65 -8.32 7.81
CA SER A 14 -12.79 -7.48 7.48
C SER A 14 -13.02 -7.41 5.97
N MET A 15 -14.27 -7.65 5.54
CA MET A 15 -14.79 -7.30 4.22
C MET A 15 -16.13 -6.58 4.37
N PRO A 16 -16.46 -5.61 3.47
CA PRO A 16 -17.67 -4.80 3.62
C PRO A 16 -18.94 -5.59 3.35
N ASP A 17 -18.86 -6.55 2.44
CA ASP A 17 -20.02 -7.28 1.94
C ASP A 17 -19.70 -8.77 1.77
N ALA A 18 -20.15 -9.56 2.74
CA ALA A 18 -19.97 -11.01 2.71
C ALA A 18 -20.80 -11.73 1.62
N TRP A 19 -21.75 -11.03 1.00
CA TRP A 19 -22.58 -11.60 -0.08
C TRP A 19 -21.92 -11.46 -1.45
N GLU A 20 -21.38 -10.27 -1.72
CA GLU A 20 -20.77 -9.94 -2.99
C GLU A 20 -19.30 -10.31 -3.02
N TYR A 21 -18.61 -10.07 -1.89
CA TYR A 21 -17.17 -10.32 -1.74
C TYR A 21 -16.87 -11.20 -0.52
N PRO A 22 -17.09 -12.52 -0.62
CA PRO A 22 -16.85 -13.45 0.50
C PRO A 22 -15.35 -13.82 0.65
N TRP A 23 -14.45 -12.90 0.32
CA TRP A 23 -13.00 -13.03 0.43
C TRP A 23 -12.38 -11.72 0.87
N PHE A 24 -11.13 -11.75 1.36
CA PHE A 24 -10.44 -10.52 1.72
C PHE A 24 -9.91 -9.77 0.49
N ALA A 25 -9.80 -8.43 0.64
CA ALA A 25 -9.07 -7.54 -0.25
C ALA A 25 -8.25 -6.58 0.61
N ALA A 26 -6.95 -6.52 0.38
CA ALA A 26 -6.04 -5.83 1.31
C ALA A 26 -6.31 -4.33 1.42
N TRP A 27 -6.56 -3.64 0.31
CA TRP A 27 -6.79 -2.20 0.35
C TRP A 27 -8.18 -1.82 0.86
N ASP A 28 -9.21 -2.62 0.58
CA ASP A 28 -10.55 -2.45 1.16
C ASP A 28 -10.49 -2.57 2.68
N LEU A 29 -9.83 -3.61 3.21
CA LEU A 29 -9.60 -3.79 4.63
C LEU A 29 -8.97 -2.54 5.25
N ALA A 30 -7.99 -1.93 4.60
CA ALA A 30 -7.36 -0.71 5.09
C ALA A 30 -8.37 0.45 5.24
N PHE A 31 -9.29 0.63 4.30
CA PHE A 31 -10.37 1.62 4.43
C PHE A 31 -11.34 1.29 5.57
N HIS A 32 -11.73 0.02 5.70
CA HIS A 32 -12.66 -0.39 6.77
C HIS A 32 -12.10 -0.12 8.16
N THR A 33 -10.80 -0.30 8.36
CA THR A 33 -10.18 -0.07 9.67
C THR A 33 -10.35 1.36 10.16
N VAL A 34 -10.43 2.33 9.26
CA VAL A 34 -10.69 3.73 9.64
C VAL A 34 -12.09 3.90 10.23
N VAL A 35 -13.08 3.20 9.68
CA VAL A 35 -14.44 3.19 10.24
C VAL A 35 -14.47 2.43 11.57
N PHE A 36 -13.85 1.26 11.63
CA PHE A 36 -13.77 0.48 12.86
C PHE A 36 -13.07 1.20 14.00
N ALA A 37 -12.10 2.05 13.72
CA ALA A 37 -11.38 2.81 14.74
C ALA A 37 -12.29 3.73 15.56
N HIS A 38 -13.44 4.12 15.04
CA HIS A 38 -14.46 4.87 15.79
C HIS A 38 -15.29 4.01 16.74
N ILE A 39 -15.26 2.69 16.57
CA ILE A 39 -16.05 1.72 17.36
C ILE A 39 -15.13 0.92 18.28
N ASP A 40 -14.08 0.33 17.71
CA ASP A 40 -13.06 -0.50 18.38
C ASP A 40 -11.68 -0.25 17.78
N PRO A 41 -10.92 0.73 18.32
CA PRO A 41 -9.58 1.05 17.84
C PRO A 41 -8.59 -0.13 17.92
N GLU A 42 -8.72 -0.98 18.93
CA GLU A 42 -7.83 -2.14 19.10
C GLU A 42 -8.04 -3.18 17.98
N TYR A 43 -9.31 -3.44 17.65
CA TYR A 43 -9.65 -4.30 16.52
C TYR A 43 -9.15 -3.71 15.17
N ALA A 44 -9.32 -2.41 14.96
CA ALA A 44 -8.84 -1.71 13.78
C ALA A 44 -7.31 -1.82 13.64
N LYS A 45 -6.57 -1.59 14.72
CA LYS A 45 -5.10 -1.77 14.77
C LYS A 45 -4.70 -3.22 14.48
N TYR A 46 -5.42 -4.19 15.06
CA TYR A 46 -5.17 -5.60 14.81
C TYR A 46 -5.33 -5.97 13.34
N GLN A 47 -6.41 -5.53 12.67
CA GLN A 47 -6.67 -5.80 11.25
C GLN A 47 -5.55 -5.26 10.35
N LEU A 48 -5.06 -4.06 10.61
CA LEU A 48 -3.91 -3.51 9.87
C LEU A 48 -2.63 -4.28 10.14
N ALA A 49 -2.37 -4.64 11.40
CA ALA A 49 -1.16 -5.34 11.79
C ALA A 49 -1.12 -6.76 11.22
N VAL A 50 -2.25 -7.48 11.19
CA VAL A 50 -2.30 -8.87 10.72
C VAL A 50 -1.92 -9.00 9.25
N MET A 51 -2.36 -8.08 8.39
CA MET A 51 -1.99 -8.08 6.96
C MET A 51 -0.49 -7.86 6.73
N LEU A 52 0.22 -7.31 7.71
CA LEU A 52 1.66 -7.08 7.65
C LEU A 52 2.48 -8.19 8.33
N ARG A 53 1.81 -9.25 8.83
CA ARG A 53 2.48 -10.41 9.44
C ARG A 53 3.16 -11.28 8.39
N GLU A 54 4.13 -12.06 8.85
CA GLU A 54 4.97 -12.93 8.03
C GLU A 54 4.18 -14.02 7.29
N TRP A 55 3.00 -14.36 7.78
CA TRP A 55 2.12 -15.34 7.14
C TRP A 55 1.13 -14.73 6.14
N TYR A 56 1.08 -13.40 6.01
CA TYR A 56 0.40 -12.68 4.94
C TYR A 56 1.40 -12.01 4.01
N MET A 57 2.24 -11.11 4.52
CA MET A 57 3.20 -10.37 3.70
C MET A 57 4.24 -11.32 3.11
N HIS A 58 4.42 -11.27 1.78
CA HIS A 58 5.46 -12.00 1.10
C HIS A 58 6.86 -11.56 1.59
N PRO A 59 7.87 -12.46 1.65
CA PRO A 59 9.23 -12.09 2.06
C PRO A 59 9.87 -10.95 1.26
N ASN A 60 9.43 -10.72 0.02
CA ASN A 60 9.87 -9.57 -0.79
C ASN A 60 9.14 -8.26 -0.47
N GLY A 61 8.19 -8.27 0.45
CA GLY A 61 7.41 -7.09 0.88
C GLY A 61 6.06 -6.91 0.18
N ALA A 62 5.68 -7.77 -0.76
CA ALA A 62 4.35 -7.71 -1.37
C ALA A 62 3.26 -8.04 -0.35
N LEU A 63 2.17 -7.29 -0.37
CA LEU A 63 0.94 -7.68 0.33
C LEU A 63 0.07 -8.52 -0.60
N PRO A 64 -0.62 -9.56 -0.08
CA PRO A 64 -1.55 -10.35 -0.88
C PRO A 64 -2.75 -9.47 -1.23
N ALA A 65 -3.00 -9.25 -2.52
CA ALA A 65 -4.04 -8.32 -2.97
C ALA A 65 -5.44 -8.85 -2.64
N TYR A 66 -5.72 -10.05 -3.11
CA TYR A 66 -7.01 -10.74 -2.93
C TYR A 66 -6.77 -12.20 -2.61
N GLU A 67 -7.72 -12.83 -1.99
CA GLU A 67 -7.68 -14.26 -1.70
C GLU A 67 -7.51 -15.14 -2.95
N TRP A 68 -8.03 -14.69 -4.09
CA TRP A 68 -7.96 -15.41 -5.37
C TRP A 68 -6.78 -14.99 -6.26
N SER A 69 -6.24 -13.80 -6.06
CA SER A 69 -5.13 -13.24 -6.84
C SER A 69 -4.13 -12.54 -5.94
N PHE A 70 -3.29 -13.33 -5.28
CA PHE A 70 -2.30 -12.80 -4.32
C PHE A 70 -1.23 -11.95 -4.99
N ASP A 71 -0.88 -12.25 -6.25
CA ASP A 71 0.16 -11.59 -7.01
C ASP A 71 -0.29 -10.24 -7.62
N ASP A 72 -1.59 -9.95 -7.55
CA ASP A 72 -2.13 -8.67 -8.01
C ASP A 72 -1.71 -7.53 -7.07
N ARG A 73 -1.99 -6.30 -7.46
CA ARG A 73 -1.48 -5.12 -6.77
C ARG A 73 -2.63 -4.22 -6.38
N ASN A 74 -2.83 -4.09 -5.09
CA ASN A 74 -3.77 -3.09 -4.57
C ASN A 74 -3.07 -1.75 -4.36
N PRO A 75 -3.78 -0.62 -4.44
CA PRO A 75 -3.26 0.67 -4.02
C PRO A 75 -2.67 0.63 -2.61
N PRO A 76 -1.51 1.26 -2.38
CA PRO A 76 -0.81 1.21 -1.09
C PRO A 76 -1.42 2.18 -0.06
N VAL A 77 -2.60 1.86 0.44
CA VAL A 77 -3.35 2.73 1.38
C VAL A 77 -3.11 2.41 2.86
N HIS A 78 -2.37 1.34 3.17
CA HIS A 78 -2.13 0.91 4.56
C HIS A 78 -1.47 1.97 5.44
N ALA A 79 -0.50 2.73 4.90
CA ALA A 79 0.16 3.79 5.66
C ALA A 79 -0.82 4.91 6.06
N TRP A 80 -1.68 5.30 5.14
CA TRP A 80 -2.73 6.27 5.41
C TRP A 80 -3.71 5.75 6.47
N ALA A 81 -4.18 4.52 6.31
CA ALA A 81 -5.11 3.91 7.25
C ALA A 81 -4.50 3.79 8.66
N ALA A 82 -3.26 3.33 8.77
CA ALA A 82 -2.55 3.23 10.04
C ALA A 82 -2.41 4.59 10.74
N LEU A 83 -2.06 5.64 10.01
CA LEU A 83 -1.99 6.98 10.56
C LEU A 83 -3.36 7.49 11.02
N ARG A 84 -4.41 7.24 10.23
CA ARG A 84 -5.78 7.65 10.59
C ARG A 84 -6.29 6.91 11.81
N VAL A 85 -6.10 5.60 11.89
CA VAL A 85 -6.46 4.79 13.07
C VAL A 85 -5.70 5.29 14.31
N PHE A 86 -4.39 5.56 14.20
CA PHE A 86 -3.60 6.14 15.27
C PHE A 86 -4.16 7.50 15.73
N GLU A 87 -4.54 8.37 14.80
CA GLU A 87 -5.10 9.69 15.11
C GLU A 87 -6.47 9.58 15.80
N ILE A 88 -7.35 8.70 15.32
CA ILE A 88 -8.69 8.45 15.91
C ILE A 88 -8.55 7.88 17.32
N ASP A 89 -7.58 7.00 17.56
CA ASP A 89 -7.27 6.45 18.91
C ASP A 89 -6.54 7.47 19.82
N GLY A 90 -6.60 8.74 19.52
CA GLY A 90 -6.07 9.82 20.32
C GLY A 90 -4.56 10.01 20.23
N SER A 91 -3.89 9.48 19.22
CA SER A 91 -2.45 9.67 18.93
C SER A 91 -1.52 9.22 20.07
N ARG A 92 -1.83 8.11 20.75
CA ARG A 92 -1.11 7.64 21.95
C ARG A 92 -0.31 6.38 21.71
N ASP A 93 -0.80 5.47 20.89
CA ASP A 93 -0.19 4.15 20.68
C ASP A 93 0.98 4.22 19.68
N PHE A 94 2.10 4.77 20.14
CA PHE A 94 3.33 4.83 19.35
C PHE A 94 3.94 3.46 19.06
N THR A 95 3.66 2.45 19.91
CA THR A 95 4.12 1.07 19.68
C THR A 95 3.47 0.49 18.44
N PHE A 96 2.16 0.66 18.29
CA PHE A 96 1.45 0.28 17.07
C PHE A 96 2.01 1.03 15.84
N LEU A 97 2.10 2.37 15.92
CA LEU A 97 2.54 3.18 14.78
C LEU A 97 3.96 2.82 14.33
N GLN A 98 4.86 2.58 15.28
CA GLN A 98 6.24 2.15 15.02
C GLN A 98 6.30 0.76 14.39
N GLY A 99 5.55 -0.20 14.94
CA GLY A 99 5.50 -1.57 14.43
C GLY A 99 5.00 -1.62 12.98
N VAL A 100 3.90 -0.92 12.69
CA VAL A 100 3.35 -0.81 11.33
C VAL A 100 4.34 -0.09 10.40
N PHE A 101 4.97 0.98 10.85
CA PHE A 101 5.95 1.71 10.05
C PHE A 101 7.11 0.82 9.59
N HIS A 102 7.68 0.02 10.49
CA HIS A 102 8.79 -0.89 10.15
C HIS A 102 8.38 -1.93 9.11
N LYS A 103 7.19 -2.49 9.22
CA LYS A 103 6.66 -3.43 8.24
C LYS A 103 6.36 -2.76 6.91
N LEU A 104 5.80 -1.57 6.94
CA LEU A 104 5.53 -0.79 5.72
C LEU A 104 6.80 -0.34 5.01
N LEU A 105 7.94 -0.20 5.68
CA LEU A 105 9.23 0.03 5.01
C LEU A 105 9.59 -1.10 4.04
N ILE A 106 9.30 -2.34 4.42
CA ILE A 106 9.54 -3.51 3.56
C ILE A 106 8.61 -3.45 2.33
N ASN A 107 7.34 -3.17 2.56
CA ASN A 107 6.36 -3.01 1.47
C ASN A 107 6.68 -1.80 0.58
N PHE A 108 7.10 -0.68 1.16
CA PHE A 108 7.52 0.51 0.41
C PHE A 108 8.69 0.20 -0.54
N THR A 109 9.68 -0.56 -0.07
CA THR A 109 10.81 -0.99 -0.90
C THR A 109 10.35 -1.88 -2.06
N TRP A 110 9.41 -2.78 -1.83
CA TRP A 110 8.80 -3.58 -2.88
C TRP A 110 8.14 -2.71 -3.95
N TRP A 111 7.41 -1.66 -3.55
CA TRP A 111 6.79 -0.71 -4.46
C TRP A 111 7.81 0.12 -5.25
N VAL A 112 8.84 0.65 -4.58
CA VAL A 112 9.90 1.43 -5.24
C VAL A 112 10.60 0.64 -6.35
N ASN A 113 10.74 -0.67 -6.18
CA ASN A 113 11.34 -1.55 -7.19
C ASN A 113 10.43 -1.80 -8.41
N ARG A 114 9.26 -1.19 -8.48
CA ARG A 114 8.32 -1.26 -9.60
C ARG A 114 8.32 -0.01 -10.46
N VAL A 115 9.39 0.74 -10.38
CA VAL A 115 9.64 1.85 -11.31
C VAL A 115 9.70 1.33 -12.75
N ASP A 116 9.30 2.17 -13.70
CA ASP A 116 9.34 1.86 -15.11
C ASP A 116 10.75 1.44 -15.60
N ALA A 117 10.80 0.68 -16.68
CA ALA A 117 12.05 0.13 -17.21
C ALA A 117 13.05 1.21 -17.63
N GLN A 118 12.58 2.42 -17.94
CA GLN A 118 13.39 3.57 -18.33
C GLN A 118 13.92 4.35 -17.12
N GLY A 119 13.39 4.12 -15.93
CA GLY A 119 13.82 4.81 -14.71
C GLY A 119 13.32 6.25 -14.58
N ASN A 120 12.19 6.57 -15.23
CA ASN A 120 11.60 7.91 -15.22
C ASN A 120 10.80 8.22 -13.91
N ASN A 121 10.87 7.37 -12.91
CA ASN A 121 10.07 7.47 -11.67
C ASN A 121 8.56 7.42 -11.90
N VAL A 122 8.13 6.71 -12.93
CA VAL A 122 6.75 6.33 -13.21
C VAL A 122 6.56 4.90 -12.72
N PHE A 123 5.43 4.60 -12.08
CA PHE A 123 5.22 3.32 -11.40
C PHE A 123 4.08 2.54 -12.02
N GLU A 124 4.37 1.27 -12.33
CA GLU A 124 3.38 0.34 -12.82
C GLU A 124 2.39 -0.01 -11.69
N GLY A 125 1.09 0.14 -11.98
CA GLY A 125 0.03 -0.11 -11.04
C GLY A 125 -0.43 -1.55 -10.98
N GLY A 126 -0.61 -2.19 -12.10
CA GLY A 126 -1.34 -3.45 -12.16
C GLY A 126 -2.84 -3.24 -11.97
N PHE A 127 -3.50 -4.06 -11.14
CA PHE A 127 -4.91 -3.85 -10.79
C PHE A 127 -5.03 -2.84 -9.64
N LEU A 128 -5.40 -1.62 -9.97
CA LEU A 128 -5.60 -0.53 -9.02
C LEU A 128 -7.06 -0.04 -8.96
N GLY A 129 -8.02 -0.95 -9.14
CA GLY A 129 -9.43 -0.61 -9.17
C GLY A 129 -9.90 0.00 -10.49
N LEU A 130 -9.15 -0.21 -11.57
CA LEU A 130 -9.51 0.21 -12.92
C LEU A 130 -10.40 -0.84 -13.61
N ASP A 131 -11.41 -1.31 -12.93
CA ASP A 131 -12.38 -2.23 -13.48
C ASP A 131 -13.17 -1.58 -14.59
N ASN A 132 -13.43 -2.33 -15.66
CA ASN A 132 -14.29 -1.90 -16.76
C ASN A 132 -13.88 -0.59 -17.44
N ILE A 133 -12.60 -0.21 -17.36
CA ILE A 133 -12.11 0.98 -18.04
C ILE A 133 -11.60 0.63 -19.44
N GLY A 134 -12.31 1.14 -20.41
CA GLY A 134 -11.89 1.25 -21.78
C GLY A 134 -11.92 -0.04 -22.61
N PRO A 135 -11.53 0.07 -23.88
CA PRO A 135 -11.61 -1.03 -24.83
C PRO A 135 -10.43 -2.00 -24.75
N ILE A 136 -9.48 -1.78 -23.84
CA ILE A 136 -8.25 -2.57 -23.77
C ILE A 136 -8.38 -3.61 -22.65
N ASP A 137 -8.42 -4.88 -23.06
CA ASP A 137 -8.27 -5.99 -22.13
C ASP A 137 -6.77 -6.15 -21.80
N ARG A 138 -6.40 -5.78 -20.57
CA ARG A 138 -5.02 -5.88 -20.07
C ARG A 138 -4.56 -7.33 -19.86
N THR A 139 -5.47 -8.29 -19.88
CA THR A 139 -5.15 -9.72 -19.79
C THR A 139 -4.85 -10.32 -21.16
N HIS A 140 -5.27 -9.65 -22.23
CA HIS A 140 -5.10 -10.06 -23.62
C HIS A 140 -4.50 -8.95 -24.47
N VAL A 141 -3.22 -8.68 -24.23
CA VAL A 141 -2.48 -7.67 -25.01
C VAL A 141 -2.19 -8.18 -26.42
N PRO A 142 -2.46 -7.41 -27.46
CA PRO A 142 -2.13 -7.82 -28.84
C PRO A 142 -0.66 -8.20 -29.00
N ALA A 143 -0.38 -9.19 -29.85
CA ALA A 143 1.00 -9.64 -30.08
C ALA A 143 1.90 -8.48 -30.55
N GLY A 144 3.05 -8.33 -29.91
CA GLY A 144 4.00 -7.25 -30.17
C GLY A 144 3.70 -5.93 -29.47
N CYS A 145 2.61 -5.85 -28.70
CA CYS A 145 2.32 -4.69 -27.85
C CYS A 145 2.67 -5.00 -26.40
N ARG A 146 3.09 -3.97 -25.65
CA ARG A 146 3.22 -3.99 -24.20
C ARG A 146 2.32 -2.88 -23.64
N ILE A 147 1.55 -3.20 -22.61
CA ILE A 147 0.79 -2.21 -21.86
C ILE A 147 1.57 -1.91 -20.59
N GLU A 148 1.92 -0.66 -20.41
CA GLU A 148 2.47 -0.12 -19.17
C GLU A 148 1.42 0.79 -18.52
N GLN A 149 0.98 0.43 -17.32
CA GLN A 149 0.04 1.24 -16.56
C GLN A 149 0.84 2.18 -15.65
N ALA A 150 0.60 3.49 -15.79
CA ALA A 150 1.30 4.52 -15.00
C ALA A 150 0.50 5.01 -13.79
N ASP A 151 -0.69 4.45 -13.56
CA ASP A 151 -1.61 4.84 -12.49
C ASP A 151 -1.07 4.57 -11.08
N GLY A 152 -0.12 3.65 -10.93
CA GLY A 152 0.63 3.46 -9.70
C GLY A 152 1.45 4.66 -9.25
N THR A 153 1.77 5.57 -10.17
CA THR A 153 2.61 6.75 -9.90
C THR A 153 1.99 7.68 -8.86
N ALA A 154 0.72 8.04 -9.03
CA ALA A 154 0.01 8.88 -8.06
C ALA A 154 -0.13 8.20 -6.70
N TRP A 155 -0.37 6.87 -6.69
CA TRP A 155 -0.42 6.09 -5.46
C TRP A 155 0.94 6.02 -4.76
N MET A 156 2.04 5.95 -5.49
CA MET A 156 3.38 6.00 -4.90
C MET A 156 3.70 7.38 -4.31
N ALA A 157 3.33 8.47 -4.98
CA ALA A 157 3.45 9.82 -4.42
C ALA A 157 2.65 9.94 -3.12
N PHE A 158 1.41 9.46 -3.12
CA PHE A 158 0.57 9.39 -1.91
C PHE A 158 1.25 8.57 -0.80
N TYR A 159 1.80 7.39 -1.13
CA TYR A 159 2.48 6.53 -0.16
C TYR A 159 3.69 7.22 0.47
N CYS A 160 4.51 7.91 -0.34
CA CYS A 160 5.63 8.71 0.16
C CYS A 160 5.17 9.73 1.20
N LEU A 161 4.10 10.48 0.91
CA LEU A 161 3.56 11.48 1.82
C LEU A 161 3.02 10.87 3.12
N GLN A 162 2.35 9.71 3.06
CA GLN A 162 1.85 9.07 4.28
C GLN A 162 2.99 8.50 5.14
N MET A 163 4.00 7.87 4.52
CA MET A 163 5.19 7.41 5.24
C MET A 163 5.99 8.57 5.84
N LEU A 164 6.11 9.69 5.13
CA LEU A 164 6.70 10.92 5.66
C LEU A 164 5.95 11.41 6.90
N ARG A 165 4.63 11.47 6.86
CA ARG A 165 3.80 11.91 7.99
C ARG A 165 3.98 11.01 9.21
N ILE A 166 4.02 9.68 9.01
CA ILE A 166 4.29 8.71 10.09
C ILE A 166 5.70 8.95 10.66
N ALA A 167 6.71 9.07 9.80
CA ALA A 167 8.08 9.33 10.23
C ALA A 167 8.20 10.62 11.05
N MET A 168 7.48 11.69 10.68
CA MET A 168 7.41 12.94 11.44
C MET A 168 6.81 12.73 12.85
N ARG A 169 5.73 11.94 12.97
CA ARG A 169 5.14 11.60 14.28
C ARG A 169 6.13 10.82 15.15
N LEU A 170 6.81 9.83 14.57
CA LEU A 170 7.80 9.04 15.27
C LEU A 170 9.06 9.85 15.64
N ALA A 171 9.53 10.73 14.75
CA ALA A 171 10.68 11.59 14.96
C ALA A 171 10.50 12.59 16.12
N ALA A 172 9.27 12.91 16.47
CA ALA A 172 8.95 13.72 17.65
C ALA A 172 9.27 12.98 18.96
N LYS A 173 9.33 11.65 18.94
CA LYS A 173 9.68 10.79 20.09
C LYS A 173 11.11 10.26 20.01
N ASP A 174 11.55 9.89 18.80
CA ASP A 174 12.89 9.33 18.55
C ASP A 174 13.52 10.01 17.32
N PRO A 175 14.60 10.79 17.51
CA PRO A 175 15.30 11.45 16.42
C PRO A 175 15.85 10.53 15.33
N ALA A 176 15.99 9.22 15.58
CA ALA A 176 16.47 8.22 14.60
C ALA A 176 15.59 8.21 13.33
N TYR A 177 14.30 8.56 13.45
CA TYR A 177 13.37 8.60 12.31
C TYR A 177 13.56 9.80 11.37
N ARG A 178 14.42 10.79 11.71
CA ARG A 178 14.63 11.97 10.87
C ARG A 178 15.24 11.66 9.51
N SER A 179 16.16 10.69 9.45
CA SER A 179 16.75 10.26 8.18
C SER A 179 15.71 9.63 7.25
N MET A 180 14.70 8.96 7.80
CA MET A 180 13.63 8.38 7.02
C MET A 180 12.69 9.44 6.41
N MET A 181 12.53 10.58 7.07
CA MET A 181 11.76 11.71 6.51
C MET A 181 12.38 12.20 5.20
N LEU A 182 13.70 12.35 5.16
CA LEU A 182 14.43 12.79 3.96
C LEU A 182 14.24 11.77 2.82
N LYS A 183 14.38 10.46 3.11
CA LYS A 183 14.15 9.40 2.13
C LYS A 183 12.79 9.51 1.42
N PHE A 184 11.71 9.69 2.17
CA PHE A 184 10.37 9.79 1.57
C PHE A 184 10.17 11.09 0.79
N LEU A 185 10.78 12.19 1.25
CA LEU A 185 10.73 13.46 0.53
C LEU A 185 11.49 13.38 -0.80
N GLU A 186 12.66 12.76 -0.82
CA GLU A 186 13.44 12.54 -2.03
C GLU A 186 12.70 11.68 -3.06
N HIS A 187 12.07 10.58 -2.61
CA HIS A 187 11.24 9.75 -3.49
C HIS A 187 10.03 10.53 -4.02
N PHE A 188 9.37 11.31 -3.17
CA PHE A 188 8.25 12.14 -3.61
C PHE A 188 8.68 13.18 -4.65
N SER A 189 9.80 13.86 -4.43
CA SER A 189 10.35 14.83 -5.39
C SER A 189 10.66 14.16 -6.73
N GLY A 190 11.36 13.02 -6.72
CA GLY A 190 11.64 12.28 -7.95
C GLY A 190 10.39 11.83 -8.71
N ILE A 191 9.30 11.48 -8.00
CA ILE A 191 8.02 11.15 -8.64
C ILE A 191 7.38 12.38 -9.27
N THR A 192 7.38 13.52 -8.58
CA THR A 192 6.81 14.77 -9.13
C THR A 192 7.55 15.24 -10.37
N ASP A 193 8.89 15.11 -10.39
CA ASP A 193 9.71 15.40 -11.55
C ASP A 193 9.36 14.44 -12.71
N GLY A 194 9.27 13.14 -12.43
CA GLY A 194 8.88 12.13 -13.43
C GLY A 194 7.49 12.35 -14.03
N VAL A 195 6.53 12.76 -13.22
CA VAL A 195 5.16 13.11 -13.68
C VAL A 195 5.19 14.33 -14.61
N ALA A 196 5.97 15.34 -14.26
CA ALA A 196 6.14 16.55 -15.09
C ALA A 196 6.84 16.22 -16.43
N ASP A 197 7.95 15.47 -16.38
CA ASP A 197 8.72 15.08 -17.57
C ASP A 197 7.93 14.17 -18.51
N ALA A 198 7.06 13.32 -17.96
CA ALA A 198 6.17 12.46 -18.75
C ALA A 198 4.93 13.20 -19.30
N GLY A 199 4.74 14.48 -19.01
CA GLY A 199 3.58 15.25 -19.46
C GLY A 199 2.25 14.76 -18.86
N MET A 200 2.28 14.13 -17.68
CA MET A 200 1.08 13.65 -16.97
C MET A 200 0.42 14.77 -16.14
N TRP A 201 1.03 15.92 -16.10
CA TRP A 201 0.54 17.10 -15.37
C TRP A 201 0.55 18.32 -16.28
N ASP A 202 -0.63 19.02 -16.34
CA ASP A 202 -0.81 20.28 -17.09
C ASP A 202 -0.34 21.51 -16.25
#